data_509ac85a0ca3e1b75b29c01b10ba6a51
#
_entry.id   509ac85a0ca3e1b75b29c01b10ba6a51
#
_cell.length_a   1.000
_cell.length_b   1.000
_cell.length_c   1.000
_cell.angle_alpha   90.00
_cell.angle_beta   90.00
_cell.angle_gamma   90.00
#
_symmetry.space_group_name_H-M   'P 1'
#
loop_
_entity.id
_entity.type
_entity.pdbx_description
1 polymer ?
#
loop_
_entity_poly.entity_id
_entity_poly.type
_entity_poly.pdbx_seq_one_letter_code
_entity_poly.pdbx_strand_id
1 'polypeptide(L)'
;METVAITDTDTGDSNSCALTGQDSSLFTCTVDATQYSLAFTTAPDFENPLDGGAGNTYVVYVTISDGTNTGSMVQYTISVTDKSEFTIGATTDSNTASNTVSEGASDNAEVGITATATDDDDGDSVTYTMQTTTASCDGWFDIGSSDGIVRVDGSSELD
;
A
#
# COMPACT_ATOMS: atom_id res chain seq x y z
N MET A 1 -15.73 -9.24 -6.66
CA MET A 1 -16.94 -9.26 -7.49
C MET A 1 -18.10 -9.58 -6.57
N GLU A 2 -19.03 -8.70 -6.44
CA GLU A 2 -20.25 -8.92 -5.63
C GLU A 2 -21.41 -9.25 -6.56
N THR A 3 -22.23 -10.22 -6.15
CA THR A 3 -23.39 -10.67 -6.91
C THR A 3 -24.63 -10.48 -6.05
N VAL A 4 -25.62 -9.79 -6.56
CA VAL A 4 -26.86 -9.46 -5.85
C VAL A 4 -28.05 -10.01 -6.63
N ALA A 5 -28.94 -10.69 -5.92
CA ALA A 5 -30.16 -11.27 -6.50
C ALA A 5 -31.15 -10.17 -6.88
N ILE A 6 -31.81 -10.37 -8.03
CA ILE A 6 -32.94 -9.57 -8.52
C ILE A 6 -34.21 -10.41 -8.34
N THR A 7 -35.26 -9.80 -7.83
CA THR A 7 -36.59 -10.41 -7.83
C THR A 7 -37.45 -9.65 -8.81
N ASP A 8 -37.82 -10.32 -9.89
CA ASP A 8 -38.74 -9.85 -10.92
C ASP A 8 -39.86 -10.88 -11.06
N THR A 9 -41.11 -10.42 -11.06
CA THR A 9 -42.29 -11.29 -11.16
C THR A 9 -42.88 -11.31 -12.55
N ASP A 10 -42.43 -10.41 -13.42
CA ASP A 10 -42.89 -10.35 -14.80
C ASP A 10 -42.04 -11.24 -15.72
N THR A 11 -42.64 -11.88 -16.67
CA THR A 11 -41.96 -12.77 -17.59
C THR A 11 -41.79 -12.15 -18.97
N GLY A 12 -40.56 -12.12 -19.46
CA GLY A 12 -40.24 -11.69 -20.82
C GLY A 12 -39.53 -10.35 -20.93
N ASP A 13 -39.28 -9.68 -19.82
CA ASP A 13 -38.56 -8.41 -19.76
C ASP A 13 -37.03 -8.61 -19.73
N SER A 14 -36.31 -7.59 -20.11
CA SER A 14 -34.84 -7.60 -20.15
C SER A 14 -34.28 -6.66 -19.10
N ASN A 15 -33.66 -7.21 -18.07
CA ASN A 15 -33.02 -6.42 -17.04
C ASN A 15 -31.84 -5.63 -17.58
N SER A 16 -31.68 -4.40 -17.12
CA SER A 16 -30.56 -3.52 -17.39
C SER A 16 -30.01 -2.92 -16.10
N CYS A 17 -28.74 -2.59 -16.08
CA CYS A 17 -28.05 -2.02 -14.96
C CYS A 17 -27.44 -0.67 -15.33
N ALA A 18 -27.74 0.37 -14.56
CA ALA A 18 -27.15 1.69 -14.68
C ALA A 18 -26.28 2.01 -13.48
N LEU A 19 -25.08 2.52 -13.75
CA LEU A 19 -24.14 3.01 -12.71
C LEU A 19 -24.13 4.53 -12.71
N THR A 20 -24.17 5.12 -11.52
CA THR A 20 -24.03 6.57 -11.30
C THR A 20 -23.18 6.83 -10.07
N GLY A 21 -22.81 8.09 -9.85
CA GLY A 21 -21.92 8.50 -8.77
C GLY A 21 -20.53 8.85 -9.25
N GLN A 22 -19.73 9.38 -8.36
CA GLN A 22 -18.41 9.96 -8.65
C GLN A 22 -17.46 8.91 -9.27
N ASP A 23 -17.51 7.70 -8.75
CA ASP A 23 -16.58 6.62 -9.12
C ASP A 23 -17.21 5.62 -10.12
N SER A 24 -18.41 5.92 -10.65
CA SER A 24 -19.17 4.98 -11.50
C SER A 24 -18.41 4.52 -12.73
N SER A 25 -17.53 5.35 -13.30
CA SER A 25 -16.72 5.01 -14.48
C SER A 25 -15.64 3.96 -14.22
N LEU A 26 -15.33 3.71 -12.95
CA LEU A 26 -14.34 2.74 -12.51
C LEU A 26 -14.94 1.33 -12.34
N PHE A 27 -16.24 1.19 -12.54
CA PHE A 27 -16.97 -0.06 -12.37
C PHE A 27 -17.66 -0.53 -13.63
N THR A 28 -17.85 -1.83 -13.70
CA THR A 28 -18.75 -2.49 -14.63
C THR A 28 -19.88 -3.16 -13.89
N CYS A 29 -21.07 -3.10 -14.44
CA CYS A 29 -22.22 -3.84 -13.96
C CYS A 29 -22.72 -4.77 -15.08
N THR A 30 -22.83 -6.05 -14.76
CA THR A 30 -23.45 -7.04 -15.64
C THR A 30 -24.70 -7.57 -14.97
N VAL A 31 -25.74 -7.79 -15.75
CA VAL A 31 -27.05 -8.22 -15.26
C VAL A 31 -27.57 -9.41 -16.08
N ASP A 32 -28.21 -10.34 -15.42
CA ASP A 32 -29.01 -11.41 -16.03
C ASP A 32 -30.46 -11.37 -15.49
N ALA A 33 -31.24 -12.42 -15.78
CA ALA A 33 -32.65 -12.47 -15.36
C ALA A 33 -32.85 -12.54 -13.84
N THR A 34 -31.84 -12.91 -13.08
CA THR A 34 -31.97 -13.24 -11.64
C THR A 34 -31.01 -12.50 -10.74
N GLN A 35 -29.98 -11.89 -11.31
CA GLN A 35 -28.93 -11.24 -10.53
C GLN A 35 -28.19 -10.17 -11.34
N TYR A 36 -27.52 -9.28 -10.62
CA TYR A 36 -26.48 -8.44 -11.20
C TYR A 36 -25.16 -8.62 -10.46
N SER A 37 -24.07 -8.31 -11.13
CA SER A 37 -22.76 -8.28 -10.51
C SER A 37 -22.05 -6.97 -10.79
N LEU A 38 -21.40 -6.44 -9.75
CA LEU A 38 -20.60 -5.23 -9.78
C LEU A 38 -19.13 -5.61 -9.63
N ALA A 39 -18.28 -5.06 -10.49
CA ALA A 39 -16.84 -5.28 -10.44
C ALA A 39 -16.09 -4.02 -10.84
N PHE A 40 -14.86 -3.87 -10.36
CA PHE A 40 -13.95 -2.87 -10.90
C PHE A 40 -13.62 -3.17 -12.37
N THR A 41 -13.51 -2.13 -13.18
CA THR A 41 -13.09 -2.22 -14.60
C THR A 41 -11.62 -2.64 -14.69
N THR A 42 -10.80 -2.13 -13.79
CA THR A 42 -9.37 -2.48 -13.59
C THR A 42 -9.16 -2.73 -12.10
N ALA A 43 -8.27 -3.64 -11.75
CA ALA A 43 -7.95 -3.84 -10.33
C ALA A 43 -7.50 -2.50 -9.69
N PRO A 44 -8.05 -2.15 -8.53
CA PRO A 44 -7.62 -0.93 -7.85
C PRO A 44 -6.20 -1.12 -7.31
N ASP A 45 -5.49 -0.01 -7.23
CA ASP A 45 -4.14 0.15 -6.70
C ASP A 45 -4.27 1.05 -5.46
N PHE A 46 -3.80 0.56 -4.30
CA PHE A 46 -3.97 1.27 -3.04
C PHE A 46 -3.07 2.51 -2.96
N GLU A 47 -1.84 2.40 -3.48
CA GLU A 47 -0.84 3.48 -3.49
C GLU A 47 -1.19 4.59 -4.51
N ASN A 48 -2.02 4.23 -5.53
CA ASN A 48 -2.43 5.17 -6.56
C ASN A 48 -3.96 5.15 -6.76
N PRO A 49 -4.74 5.55 -5.75
CA PRO A 49 -6.19 5.47 -5.77
C PRO A 49 -6.81 6.38 -6.84
N LEU A 50 -7.77 5.84 -7.57
CA LEU A 50 -8.50 6.54 -8.62
C LEU A 50 -9.88 7.04 -8.17
N ASP A 51 -10.27 6.79 -6.93
CA ASP A 51 -11.51 7.33 -6.38
C ASP A 51 -11.48 8.86 -6.33
N GLY A 52 -12.63 9.48 -6.41
CA GLY A 52 -12.72 10.93 -6.47
C GLY A 52 -12.22 11.69 -5.24
N GLY A 53 -11.94 10.99 -4.15
CA GLY A 53 -11.35 11.53 -2.92
C GLY A 53 -9.88 11.18 -2.71
N ALA A 54 -9.31 10.33 -3.56
CA ALA A 54 -7.95 9.75 -3.44
C ALA A 54 -7.71 9.15 -2.03
N GLY A 55 -8.73 8.49 -1.48
CA GLY A 55 -8.71 7.94 -0.12
C GLY A 55 -9.05 6.44 -0.07
N ASN A 56 -8.94 5.73 -1.20
CA ASN A 56 -9.24 4.30 -1.29
C ASN A 56 -10.67 3.92 -0.91
N THR A 57 -11.60 4.89 -1.01
CA THR A 57 -13.02 4.69 -0.71
C THR A 57 -13.86 5.06 -1.91
N TYR A 58 -14.34 4.07 -2.60
CA TYR A 58 -15.09 4.17 -3.85
C TYR A 58 -16.59 4.17 -3.57
N VAL A 59 -17.33 5.10 -4.16
CA VAL A 59 -18.78 5.21 -3.99
C VAL A 59 -19.47 5.13 -5.35
N VAL A 60 -20.31 4.12 -5.52
CA VAL A 60 -21.09 3.90 -6.74
C VAL A 60 -22.54 3.59 -6.41
N TYR A 61 -23.44 4.08 -7.24
CA TYR A 61 -24.87 3.81 -7.13
C TYR A 61 -25.30 2.91 -8.29
N VAL A 62 -26.06 1.89 -7.97
CA VAL A 62 -26.60 0.92 -8.92
C VAL A 62 -28.11 1.07 -8.98
N THR A 63 -28.64 1.12 -10.19
CA THR A 63 -30.08 1.10 -10.45
C THR A 63 -30.37 0.01 -11.49
N ILE A 64 -31.34 -0.84 -11.19
CA ILE A 64 -31.80 -1.91 -12.10
C ILE A 64 -33.12 -1.51 -12.71
N SER A 65 -33.32 -1.81 -13.98
CA SER A 65 -34.60 -1.64 -14.70
C SER A 65 -34.87 -2.84 -15.60
N ASP A 66 -36.11 -3.26 -15.65
CA ASP A 66 -36.65 -4.27 -16.58
C ASP A 66 -37.10 -3.68 -17.93
N GLY A 67 -36.91 -2.38 -18.14
CA GLY A 67 -37.35 -1.64 -19.32
C GLY A 67 -38.73 -0.98 -19.15
N THR A 68 -39.55 -1.44 -18.21
CA THR A 68 -40.88 -0.89 -17.89
C THR A 68 -40.84 -0.16 -16.54
N ASN A 69 -40.23 -0.79 -15.56
CA ASN A 69 -40.09 -0.28 -14.20
C ASN A 69 -38.60 -0.07 -13.85
N THR A 70 -38.37 0.81 -12.92
CA THR A 70 -37.01 1.08 -12.40
C THR A 70 -36.99 0.84 -10.89
N GLY A 71 -36.09 0.00 -10.43
CA GLY A 71 -35.87 -0.30 -9.03
C GLY A 71 -35.27 0.89 -8.26
N SER A 72 -35.26 0.77 -6.96
CA SER A 72 -34.61 1.76 -6.10
C SER A 72 -33.10 1.76 -6.33
N MET A 73 -32.52 2.95 -6.28
CA MET A 73 -31.07 3.15 -6.32
C MET A 73 -30.42 2.60 -5.05
N VAL A 74 -29.39 1.79 -5.20
CA VAL A 74 -28.58 1.22 -4.11
C VAL A 74 -27.19 1.83 -4.14
N GLN A 75 -26.71 2.32 -3.00
CA GLN A 75 -25.36 2.81 -2.84
C GLN A 75 -24.44 1.68 -2.39
N TYR A 76 -23.29 1.58 -3.03
CA TYR A 76 -22.17 0.76 -2.58
C TYR A 76 -21.01 1.67 -2.21
N THR A 77 -20.42 1.39 -1.05
CA THR A 77 -19.17 2.00 -0.60
C THR A 77 -18.16 0.88 -0.45
N ILE A 78 -17.10 0.93 -1.23
CA ILE A 78 -16.07 -0.10 -1.30
C ILE A 78 -14.75 0.52 -0.85
N SER A 79 -14.17 -0.02 0.22
CA SER A 79 -12.83 0.37 0.67
C SER A 79 -11.81 -0.62 0.13
N VAL A 80 -10.78 -0.12 -0.51
CA VAL A 80 -9.60 -0.91 -0.89
C VAL A 80 -8.66 -0.90 0.32
N THR A 81 -8.13 -2.05 0.63
CA THR A 81 -7.16 -2.23 1.73
C THR A 81 -5.79 -2.46 1.14
N ASP A 82 -4.81 -1.95 1.83
CA ASP A 82 -3.41 -2.14 1.50
C ASP A 82 -3.02 -3.62 1.50
N LYS A 83 -2.07 -3.94 0.64
CA LYS A 83 -1.41 -5.23 0.55
C LYS A 83 0.06 -4.99 0.19
N SER A 84 0.97 -5.34 1.07
CA SER A 84 2.41 -5.23 0.81
C SER A 84 2.80 -5.91 -0.51
N GLU A 85 3.23 -5.15 -1.48
CA GLU A 85 3.52 -5.56 -2.87
C GLU A 85 4.95 -5.25 -3.27
N PHE A 86 5.55 -4.25 -2.63
CA PHE A 86 6.90 -3.80 -2.91
C PHE A 86 7.92 -4.52 -2.02
N THR A 87 9.14 -4.50 -2.45
CA THR A 87 10.29 -5.00 -1.69
C THR A 87 11.19 -3.82 -1.36
N ILE A 88 11.79 -3.85 -0.18
CA ILE A 88 12.77 -2.84 0.22
C ILE A 88 13.82 -2.67 -0.87
N GLY A 89 14.03 -1.44 -1.29
CA GLY A 89 15.05 -1.04 -2.24
C GLY A 89 16.47 -1.33 -1.74
N ALA A 90 17.45 -1.22 -2.62
CA ALA A 90 18.86 -1.43 -2.24
C ALA A 90 19.28 -0.39 -1.19
N THR A 91 19.91 -0.87 -0.12
CA THR A 91 20.49 -0.02 0.91
C THR A 91 21.68 0.76 0.33
N THR A 92 21.69 2.05 0.54
CA THR A 92 22.76 2.97 0.12
C THR A 92 23.23 3.82 1.29
N ASP A 93 24.41 4.40 1.21
CA ASP A 93 24.88 5.41 2.15
C ASP A 93 24.42 6.78 1.68
N SER A 94 23.57 7.43 2.45
CA SER A 94 23.06 8.78 2.16
C SER A 94 23.92 9.90 2.77
N ASN A 95 24.87 9.55 3.64
CA ASN A 95 25.79 10.51 4.24
C ASN A 95 26.91 10.87 3.25
N THR A 96 27.15 12.14 3.04
CA THR A 96 28.23 12.63 2.14
C THR A 96 29.55 12.88 2.87
N ALA A 97 29.59 12.71 4.18
CA ALA A 97 30.83 12.80 4.96
C ALA A 97 31.75 11.62 4.65
N SER A 98 33.04 11.77 4.98
CA SER A 98 33.97 10.64 4.89
C SER A 98 33.62 9.58 5.91
N ASN A 99 33.61 8.33 5.51
CA ASN A 99 33.32 7.16 6.38
C ASN A 99 34.59 6.88 7.24
N THR A 100 34.83 7.72 8.22
CA THR A 100 36.03 7.65 9.07
C THR A 100 35.68 7.87 10.51
N VAL A 101 36.41 7.21 11.38
CA VAL A 101 36.36 7.41 12.84
C VAL A 101 37.80 7.52 13.37
N SER A 102 38.01 8.29 14.40
CA SER A 102 39.32 8.41 15.04
C SER A 102 39.55 7.24 16.01
N GLU A 103 40.80 6.79 16.11
CA GLU A 103 41.25 5.97 17.23
C GLU A 103 40.84 6.66 18.55
N GLY A 104 40.35 5.87 19.51
CA GLY A 104 39.84 6.38 20.78
C GLY A 104 38.57 7.20 20.69
N ALA A 105 37.80 7.09 19.61
CA ALA A 105 36.50 7.72 19.52
C ALA A 105 35.57 7.21 20.64
N SER A 106 34.78 8.13 21.19
CA SER A 106 33.84 7.79 22.26
C SER A 106 32.66 7.00 21.78
N ASP A 107 32.03 6.29 22.69
CA ASP A 107 30.74 5.65 22.47
C ASP A 107 29.74 6.61 21.79
N ASN A 108 28.94 6.06 20.89
CA ASN A 108 27.98 6.79 20.04
C ASN A 108 28.59 7.81 19.06
N ALA A 109 29.92 7.84 18.85
CA ALA A 109 30.51 8.67 17.81
C ALA A 109 30.08 8.17 16.42
N GLU A 110 29.57 9.08 15.59
CA GLU A 110 29.15 8.74 14.22
C GLU A 110 30.35 8.48 13.31
N VAL A 111 30.24 7.49 12.44
CA VAL A 111 31.33 7.08 11.54
C VAL A 111 31.15 7.59 10.10
N GLY A 112 30.21 8.48 9.89
CA GLY A 112 29.95 9.08 8.56
C GLY A 112 29.10 8.21 7.64
N ILE A 113 28.52 7.10 8.11
CA ILE A 113 27.62 6.22 7.35
C ILE A 113 26.21 6.41 7.83
N THR A 114 25.28 6.65 6.91
CA THR A 114 23.85 6.62 7.15
C THR A 114 23.19 5.71 6.11
N ALA A 115 22.84 4.51 6.52
CA ALA A 115 22.11 3.58 5.66
C ALA A 115 20.73 4.16 5.36
N THR A 116 20.35 4.13 4.09
CA THR A 116 19.01 4.48 3.64
C THR A 116 18.52 3.48 2.62
N ALA A 117 17.28 3.11 2.72
CA ALA A 117 16.55 2.32 1.75
C ALA A 117 15.14 2.88 1.64
N THR A 118 14.47 2.67 0.50
CA THR A 118 13.08 3.04 0.29
C THR A 118 12.21 1.80 0.30
N ASP A 119 11.03 1.93 0.84
CA ASP A 119 9.92 1.03 0.67
C ASP A 119 8.79 1.88 0.09
N ASP A 120 8.21 1.42 -1.02
CA ASP A 120 7.18 2.17 -1.74
C ASP A 120 5.75 1.78 -1.28
N ASP A 121 5.63 0.82 -0.32
CA ASP A 121 4.36 0.49 0.31
C ASP A 121 3.96 1.56 1.34
N ASP A 122 2.72 2.03 1.25
CA ASP A 122 2.19 3.00 2.22
C ASP A 122 1.96 2.34 3.59
N GLY A 123 2.50 2.95 4.62
CA GLY A 123 2.37 2.48 6.01
C GLY A 123 3.49 1.55 6.48
N ASP A 124 4.35 1.06 5.60
CA ASP A 124 5.51 0.26 5.98
C ASP A 124 6.69 1.13 6.43
N SER A 125 7.53 0.57 7.26
CA SER A 125 8.71 1.26 7.81
C SER A 125 9.97 0.42 7.64
N VAL A 126 11.00 1.04 7.08
CA VAL A 126 12.31 0.41 6.96
C VAL A 126 13.01 0.39 8.31
N THR A 127 13.52 -0.77 8.70
CA THR A 127 14.36 -0.93 9.89
C THR A 127 15.73 -1.47 9.48
N TYR A 128 16.76 -1.01 10.19
CA TYR A 128 18.16 -1.33 9.90
C TYR A 128 18.74 -2.23 10.98
N THR A 129 19.51 -3.21 10.53
CA THR A 129 20.29 -4.08 11.41
C THR A 129 21.68 -4.29 10.81
N MET A 130 22.69 -4.34 11.64
CA MET A 130 24.05 -4.63 11.21
C MET A 130 24.28 -6.14 11.17
N GLN A 131 24.78 -6.64 10.06
CA GLN A 131 25.25 -8.02 9.97
C GLN A 131 26.78 -8.03 10.01
N THR A 132 27.34 -8.70 10.99
CA THR A 132 28.79 -8.92 11.09
C THR A 132 29.13 -10.25 10.41
N THR A 133 29.87 -10.18 9.32
CA THR A 133 30.31 -11.38 8.57
C THR A 133 31.72 -11.83 8.95
N THR A 134 32.44 -11.02 9.72
CA THR A 134 33.81 -11.31 10.16
C THR A 134 33.94 -10.97 11.65
N ALA A 135 34.43 -11.96 12.41
CA ALA A 135 34.60 -11.84 13.88
C ALA A 135 35.55 -10.71 14.33
N SER A 136 36.29 -10.09 13.41
CA SER A 136 37.26 -9.03 13.73
C SER A 136 36.69 -7.63 13.91
N CYS A 137 35.42 -7.40 13.56
CA CYS A 137 34.74 -6.10 13.68
C CYS A 137 33.43 -6.20 14.47
N ASP A 138 33.16 -7.37 15.03
CA ASP A 138 31.93 -7.64 15.77
C ASP A 138 31.93 -6.88 17.11
N GLY A 139 30.89 -6.05 17.29
CA GLY A 139 30.73 -5.30 18.53
C GLY A 139 31.49 -3.97 18.60
N TRP A 140 32.13 -3.50 17.52
CA TRP A 140 32.78 -2.18 17.50
C TRP A 140 31.87 -1.07 16.99
N PHE A 141 30.83 -1.44 16.27
CA PHE A 141 29.87 -0.52 15.70
C PHE A 141 28.46 -1.05 15.87
N ASP A 142 27.52 -0.16 16.01
CA ASP A 142 26.10 -0.42 15.93
C ASP A 142 25.43 0.44 14.84
N ILE A 143 24.19 0.11 14.53
CA ILE A 143 23.36 0.91 13.62
C ILE A 143 22.04 1.25 14.30
N GLY A 144 21.66 2.50 14.25
CA GLY A 144 20.34 2.91 14.71
C GLY A 144 19.24 2.27 13.87
N SER A 145 18.37 1.49 14.51
CA SER A 145 17.36 0.69 13.81
C SER A 145 16.34 1.52 13.03
N SER A 146 16.13 2.76 13.40
CA SER A 146 15.16 3.67 12.78
C SER A 146 15.80 4.80 11.98
N ASP A 147 17.06 5.18 12.29
CA ASP A 147 17.75 6.30 11.64
C ASP A 147 18.85 5.86 10.68
N GLY A 148 19.22 4.57 10.71
CA GLY A 148 20.26 4.02 9.84
C GLY A 148 21.67 4.55 10.09
N ILE A 149 21.90 5.33 11.15
CA ILE A 149 23.21 5.94 11.43
C ILE A 149 24.10 4.91 12.11
N VAL A 150 25.30 4.73 11.57
CA VAL A 150 26.31 3.85 12.15
C VAL A 150 27.15 4.63 13.17
N ARG A 151 27.32 4.04 14.34
CA ARG A 151 28.02 4.64 15.50
C ARG A 151 29.02 3.66 16.10
N VAL A 152 29.95 4.21 16.82
CA VAL A 152 30.88 3.40 17.65
C VAL A 152 30.07 2.79 18.81
N ASP A 153 30.21 1.48 19.02
CA ASP A 153 29.70 0.79 20.19
C ASP A 153 30.74 0.84 21.31
N GLY A 154 30.43 1.57 22.37
CA GLY A 154 31.34 1.79 23.48
C GLY A 154 31.68 0.58 24.34
N SER A 155 31.18 -0.60 23.98
CA SER A 155 31.59 -1.87 24.59
C SER A 155 32.97 -2.34 24.11
N SER A 156 33.50 -1.73 23.03
CA SER A 156 34.81 -2.06 22.45
C SER A 156 35.60 -0.77 22.24
N GLU A 157 36.79 -0.64 22.84
CA GLU A 157 37.68 0.47 22.55
C GLU A 157 38.32 0.27 21.17
N LEU A 158 38.24 1.33 20.33
CA LEU A 158 38.99 1.40 19.09
C LEU A 158 40.46 1.69 19.41
N ASP A 159 41.28 0.67 19.51
CA ASP A 159 42.68 0.75 19.90
C ASP A 159 43.63 0.40 18.73
#